data_cd32ee46cb43eed0297effa7dbcfef55
#
_entry.id   cd32ee46cb43eed0297effa7dbcfef55
#
_cell.length_a   1.000
_cell.length_b   1.000
_cell.length_c   1.000
_cell.angle_alpha   90.00
_cell.angle_beta   90.00
_cell.angle_gamma   90.00
#
_symmetry.space_group_name_H-M   'P 1'
#
loop_
_entity.id
_entity.type
_entity.pdbx_description
1 polymer ?
#
loop_
_entity_poly.entity_id
_entity_poly.type
_entity_poly.pdbx_seq_one_letter_code
_entity_poly.pdbx_strand_id
1 'polypeptide(L)'
;GGSYGGYATLVGLAMTPDLYVAGIDIVGPSNLETLLRSIPKYWKPYMAHLTKIMGASYETEEGRKLLKERSPLTYASNIKKPLLIVQGANDPRVKQAESDQIVEAMKNSSIPVVYLLYPDEGHGLARPENRLSMYANAEVFLANFAGGRFMPHDNKFPGSSVEVKEGKDISWTKIKE
;
A
#
# COMPACT_ATOMS: atom_id res chain seq x y z
N GLY A 1 -4.00 5.81 4.07
CA GLY A 1 -4.11 5.23 5.41
C GLY A 1 -3.06 4.17 5.66
N GLY A 2 -2.91 3.69 6.94
CA GLY A 2 -1.91 2.69 7.31
C GLY A 2 -2.52 1.38 7.78
N SER A 3 -1.87 0.23 7.48
CA SER A 3 -2.30 -1.12 7.89
C SER A 3 -3.73 -1.41 7.41
N TYR A 4 -4.70 -1.62 8.30
CA TYR A 4 -6.11 -1.70 7.92
C TYR A 4 -6.58 -0.45 7.14
N GLY A 5 -6.09 0.75 7.50
CA GLY A 5 -6.36 1.97 6.75
C GLY A 5 -5.76 1.94 5.33
N GLY A 6 -4.63 1.25 5.13
CA GLY A 6 -4.06 0.97 3.81
C GLY A 6 -4.97 0.06 2.99
N TYR A 7 -5.45 -1.03 3.59
CA TYR A 7 -6.49 -1.87 2.98
C TYR A 7 -7.72 -1.05 2.58
N ALA A 8 -8.22 -0.19 3.48
CA ALA A 8 -9.36 0.67 3.19
C ALA A 8 -9.08 1.65 2.04
N THR A 9 -7.84 2.16 1.92
CA THR A 9 -7.41 2.99 0.78
C THR A 9 -7.50 2.19 -0.53
N LEU A 10 -6.94 0.97 -0.55
CA LEU A 10 -7.00 0.10 -1.73
C LEU A 10 -8.44 -0.29 -2.09
N VAL A 11 -9.29 -0.61 -1.11
CA VAL A 11 -10.73 -0.86 -1.31
C VAL A 11 -11.41 0.36 -1.93
N GLY A 12 -11.15 1.57 -1.39
CA GLY A 12 -11.69 2.81 -1.93
C GLY A 12 -11.35 3.00 -3.40
N LEU A 13 -10.06 2.82 -3.77
CA LEU A 13 -9.62 2.99 -5.15
C LEU A 13 -10.09 1.89 -6.09
N ALA A 14 -10.23 0.64 -5.60
CA ALA A 14 -10.59 -0.51 -6.42
C ALA A 14 -12.11 -0.71 -6.57
N MET A 15 -12.89 -0.40 -5.52
CA MET A 15 -14.33 -0.66 -5.50
C MET A 15 -15.17 0.61 -5.68
N THR A 16 -14.63 1.80 -5.33
CA THR A 16 -15.30 3.10 -5.48
C THR A 16 -14.36 4.15 -6.08
N PRO A 17 -13.77 3.87 -7.28
CA PRO A 17 -12.67 4.66 -7.84
C PRO A 17 -12.99 6.12 -8.12
N ASP A 18 -14.26 6.46 -8.29
CA ASP A 18 -14.69 7.81 -8.66
C ASP A 18 -14.82 8.76 -7.45
N LEU A 19 -14.74 8.23 -6.22
CA LEU A 19 -14.83 9.04 -5.00
C LEU A 19 -13.52 9.72 -4.60
N TYR A 20 -12.38 9.29 -5.16
CA TYR A 20 -11.07 9.74 -4.74
C TYR A 20 -10.28 10.29 -5.93
N VAL A 21 -9.35 11.19 -5.67
CA VAL A 21 -8.43 11.73 -6.68
C VAL A 21 -7.09 11.00 -6.71
N ALA A 22 -6.68 10.45 -5.57
CA ALA A 22 -5.44 9.66 -5.39
C ALA A 22 -5.54 8.84 -4.10
N GLY A 23 -4.61 7.90 -3.88
CA GLY A 23 -4.51 7.13 -2.65
C GLY A 23 -3.08 6.99 -2.15
N ILE A 24 -2.93 6.89 -0.82
CA ILE A 24 -1.66 6.54 -0.17
C ILE A 24 -1.92 5.33 0.72
N ASP A 25 -1.35 4.22 0.34
CA ASP A 25 -1.37 2.95 1.06
C ASP A 25 -0.05 2.76 1.81
N ILE A 26 -0.11 2.67 3.13
CA ILE A 26 1.05 2.40 3.99
C ILE A 26 0.87 1.03 4.63
N VAL A 27 1.64 0.04 4.21
CA VAL A 27 1.63 -1.34 4.71
C VAL A 27 0.23 -1.98 4.75
N GLY A 28 -0.60 -1.68 3.74
CA GLY A 28 -1.95 -2.23 3.63
C GLY A 28 -1.98 -3.59 2.92
N PRO A 29 -2.77 -4.56 3.40
CA PRO A 29 -2.96 -5.82 2.69
C PRO A 29 -3.83 -5.62 1.45
N SER A 30 -3.42 -6.21 0.34
CA SER A 30 -4.15 -6.17 -0.93
C SER A 30 -5.02 -7.41 -1.16
N ASN A 31 -4.67 -8.53 -0.48
CA ASN A 31 -5.38 -9.80 -0.58
C ASN A 31 -5.57 -10.42 0.81
N LEU A 32 -6.82 -10.56 1.24
CA LEU A 32 -7.14 -11.05 2.57
C LEU A 32 -6.81 -12.54 2.78
N GLU A 33 -6.81 -13.34 1.71
CA GLU A 33 -6.43 -14.76 1.81
C GLU A 33 -4.92 -14.88 2.05
N THR A 34 -4.07 -14.19 1.26
CA THR A 34 -2.62 -14.23 1.45
C THR A 34 -2.20 -13.62 2.78
N LEU A 35 -2.88 -12.55 3.22
CA LEU A 35 -2.70 -11.97 4.55
C LEU A 35 -2.92 -13.05 5.63
N LEU A 36 -4.08 -13.72 5.65
CA LEU A 36 -4.41 -14.72 6.68
C LEU A 36 -3.46 -15.92 6.66
N ARG A 37 -2.99 -16.34 5.49
CA ARG A 37 -2.00 -17.43 5.35
C ARG A 37 -0.61 -17.04 5.85
N SER A 38 -0.25 -15.76 5.81
CA SER A 38 1.06 -15.23 6.20
C SER A 38 1.14 -14.70 7.63
N ILE A 39 0.06 -14.80 8.39
CA ILE A 39 -0.01 -14.33 9.78
C ILE A 39 1.12 -14.91 10.64
N PRO A 40 1.84 -14.05 11.40
CA PRO A 40 2.93 -14.49 12.25
C PRO A 40 2.45 -15.43 13.36
N LYS A 41 3.33 -16.33 13.79
CA LYS A 41 2.99 -17.39 14.79
C LYS A 41 2.39 -16.83 16.07
N TYR A 42 2.84 -15.64 16.52
CA TYR A 42 2.33 -15.00 17.74
C TYR A 42 0.89 -14.49 17.62
N TRP A 43 0.34 -14.38 16.39
CA TRP A 43 -1.05 -14.01 16.14
C TRP A 43 -1.98 -15.22 16.02
N LYS A 44 -1.44 -16.46 15.99
CA LYS A 44 -2.28 -17.67 15.88
C LYS A 44 -3.41 -17.76 16.91
N PRO A 45 -3.25 -17.34 18.18
CA PRO A 45 -4.36 -17.32 19.12
C PRO A 45 -5.52 -16.39 18.70
N TYR A 46 -5.23 -15.39 17.87
CA TYR A 46 -6.23 -14.44 17.35
C TYR A 46 -6.93 -14.91 16.08
N MET A 47 -6.50 -16.04 15.47
CA MET A 47 -7.06 -16.49 14.19
C MET A 47 -8.57 -16.69 14.23
N ALA A 48 -9.11 -17.29 15.29
CA ALA A 48 -10.56 -17.48 15.46
C ALA A 48 -11.29 -16.12 15.51
N HIS A 49 -10.69 -15.13 16.16
CA HIS A 49 -11.24 -13.78 16.24
C HIS A 49 -11.18 -13.06 14.88
N LEU A 50 -10.07 -13.15 14.18
CA LEU A 50 -9.91 -12.58 12.84
C LEU A 50 -10.91 -13.20 11.85
N THR A 51 -11.04 -14.52 11.87
CA THR A 51 -12.03 -15.25 11.05
C THR A 51 -13.45 -14.75 11.36
N LYS A 52 -13.78 -14.54 12.63
CA LYS A 52 -15.08 -14.02 13.04
C LYS A 52 -15.32 -12.59 12.54
N ILE A 53 -14.33 -11.70 12.68
CA ILE A 53 -14.43 -10.30 12.21
C ILE A 53 -14.56 -10.26 10.69
N MET A 54 -13.74 -11.01 9.97
CA MET A 54 -13.77 -11.08 8.52
C MET A 54 -14.98 -11.86 7.98
N GLY A 55 -15.66 -12.63 8.84
CA GLY A 55 -16.77 -13.49 8.46
C GLY A 55 -16.38 -14.64 7.52
N ALA A 56 -15.09 -14.97 7.42
CA ALA A 56 -14.57 -15.91 6.45
C ALA A 56 -13.29 -16.62 6.96
N SER A 57 -13.13 -17.89 6.61
CA SER A 57 -11.91 -18.67 6.83
C SER A 57 -11.28 -19.05 5.50
N TYR A 58 -9.97 -18.96 5.37
CA TYR A 58 -9.26 -19.43 4.18
C TYR A 58 -9.24 -20.97 4.08
N GLU A 59 -9.66 -21.69 5.11
CA GLU A 59 -9.69 -23.15 5.15
C GLU A 59 -10.88 -23.73 4.37
N THR A 60 -11.98 -22.98 4.26
CA THR A 60 -13.18 -23.40 3.53
C THR A 60 -13.23 -22.77 2.14
N GLU A 61 -13.93 -23.41 1.20
CA GLU A 61 -14.10 -22.89 -0.17
C GLU A 61 -14.93 -21.61 -0.17
N GLU A 62 -16.05 -21.62 0.56
CA GLU A 62 -16.93 -20.45 0.71
C GLU A 62 -16.17 -19.28 1.35
N GLY A 63 -15.33 -19.56 2.36
CA GLY A 63 -14.53 -18.54 3.02
C GLY A 63 -13.50 -17.93 2.07
N ARG A 64 -12.79 -18.74 1.27
CA ARG A 64 -11.86 -18.23 0.26
C ARG A 64 -12.55 -17.36 -0.79
N LYS A 65 -13.73 -17.78 -1.25
CA LYS A 65 -14.54 -16.96 -2.17
C LYS A 65 -14.86 -15.60 -1.58
N LEU A 66 -15.33 -15.57 -0.32
CA LEU A 66 -15.67 -14.31 0.36
C LEU A 66 -14.43 -13.44 0.60
N LEU A 67 -13.29 -14.01 1.00
CA LEU A 67 -12.03 -13.28 1.14
C LEU A 67 -11.58 -12.68 -0.19
N LYS A 68 -11.69 -13.41 -1.30
CA LYS A 68 -11.39 -12.93 -2.64
C LYS A 68 -12.31 -11.78 -3.04
N GLU A 69 -13.61 -11.89 -2.82
CA GLU A 69 -14.60 -10.85 -3.11
C GLU A 69 -14.34 -9.56 -2.32
N ARG A 70 -13.73 -9.65 -1.14
CA ARG A 70 -13.38 -8.51 -0.27
C ARG A 70 -11.96 -8.00 -0.45
N SER A 71 -11.18 -8.65 -1.30
CA SER A 71 -9.78 -8.27 -1.55
C SER A 71 -9.67 -7.24 -2.67
N PRO A 72 -9.07 -6.05 -2.42
CA PRO A 72 -8.91 -5.03 -3.45
C PRO A 72 -8.10 -5.52 -4.66
N LEU A 73 -7.17 -6.46 -4.48
CA LEU A 73 -6.43 -7.08 -5.57
C LEU A 73 -7.34 -7.69 -6.65
N THR A 74 -8.49 -8.24 -6.26
CA THR A 74 -9.49 -8.81 -7.21
C THR A 74 -10.01 -7.76 -8.18
N TYR A 75 -10.02 -6.50 -7.76
CA TYR A 75 -10.56 -5.37 -8.52
C TYR A 75 -9.47 -4.37 -8.92
N ALA A 76 -8.21 -4.78 -8.91
CA ALA A 76 -7.08 -3.89 -9.22
C ALA A 76 -7.21 -3.22 -10.59
N SER A 77 -7.82 -3.89 -11.58
CA SER A 77 -8.12 -3.33 -12.90
C SER A 77 -9.10 -2.14 -12.89
N ASN A 78 -9.85 -1.97 -11.81
CA ASN A 78 -10.77 -0.84 -11.65
C ASN A 78 -10.08 0.41 -11.10
N ILE A 79 -8.85 0.29 -10.59
CA ILE A 79 -8.10 1.43 -10.07
C ILE A 79 -7.78 2.37 -11.23
N LYS A 80 -8.31 3.59 -11.15
CA LYS A 80 -8.17 4.65 -12.16
C LYS A 80 -7.43 5.88 -11.64
N LYS A 81 -7.00 5.84 -10.39
CA LYS A 81 -6.40 6.98 -9.69
C LYS A 81 -4.98 6.67 -9.26
N PRO A 82 -4.11 7.69 -9.23
CA PRO A 82 -2.74 7.52 -8.77
C PRO A 82 -2.65 6.89 -7.39
N LEU A 83 -1.67 6.01 -7.20
CA LEU A 83 -1.46 5.28 -5.95
C LEU A 83 0.00 5.35 -5.51
N LEU A 84 0.22 5.83 -4.28
CA LEU A 84 1.50 5.72 -3.58
C LEU A 84 1.42 4.55 -2.60
N ILE A 85 2.36 3.63 -2.69
CA ILE A 85 2.51 2.47 -1.80
C ILE A 85 3.79 2.61 -1.00
N VAL A 86 3.69 2.38 0.29
CA VAL A 86 4.82 2.42 1.25
C VAL A 86 4.88 1.09 1.97
N GLN A 87 6.05 0.43 1.96
CA GLN A 87 6.22 -0.89 2.57
C GLN A 87 7.56 -1.02 3.28
N GLY A 88 7.56 -1.60 4.47
CA GLY A 88 8.75 -2.09 5.15
C GLY A 88 9.04 -3.55 4.75
N ALA A 89 10.27 -3.84 4.30
CA ALA A 89 10.61 -5.18 3.82
C ALA A 89 10.58 -6.25 4.93
N ASN A 90 10.80 -5.85 6.18
CA ASN A 90 10.79 -6.74 7.35
C ASN A 90 9.43 -6.78 8.06
N ASP A 91 8.35 -6.35 7.41
CA ASP A 91 7.02 -6.34 8.01
C ASP A 91 6.58 -7.78 8.40
N PRO A 92 6.39 -8.07 9.70
CA PRO A 92 5.98 -9.40 10.13
C PRO A 92 4.47 -9.64 10.00
N ARG A 93 3.66 -8.59 9.86
CA ARG A 93 2.19 -8.64 9.89
C ARG A 93 1.60 -8.61 8.49
N VAL A 94 1.99 -7.62 7.69
CA VAL A 94 1.59 -7.46 6.29
C VAL A 94 2.85 -7.60 5.45
N LYS A 95 3.03 -8.78 4.87
CA LYS A 95 4.25 -9.11 4.13
C LYS A 95 4.41 -8.18 2.93
N GLN A 96 5.67 -7.89 2.56
CA GLN A 96 5.99 -7.12 1.35
C GLN A 96 5.24 -7.64 0.12
N ALA A 97 5.00 -8.94 0.05
CA ALA A 97 4.25 -9.57 -1.05
C ALA A 97 2.84 -8.97 -1.24
N GLU A 98 2.22 -8.40 -0.20
CA GLU A 98 0.93 -7.72 -0.33
C GLU A 98 1.03 -6.46 -1.19
N SER A 99 2.11 -5.69 -1.02
CA SER A 99 2.41 -4.54 -1.87
C SER A 99 2.88 -4.96 -3.27
N ASP A 100 3.75 -5.97 -3.36
CA ASP A 100 4.29 -6.44 -4.64
C ASP A 100 3.17 -6.93 -5.58
N GLN A 101 2.18 -7.68 -5.07
CA GLN A 101 1.11 -8.24 -5.90
C GLN A 101 0.14 -7.19 -6.44
N ILE A 102 -0.18 -6.13 -5.69
CA ILE A 102 -1.04 -5.05 -6.20
C ILE A 102 -0.30 -4.18 -7.22
N VAL A 103 0.99 -3.91 -6.99
CA VAL A 103 1.84 -3.20 -7.95
C VAL A 103 1.93 -3.98 -9.26
N GLU A 104 2.18 -5.30 -9.18
CA GLU A 104 2.24 -6.17 -10.37
C GLU A 104 0.92 -6.16 -11.15
N ALA A 105 -0.22 -6.24 -10.43
CA ALA A 105 -1.54 -6.18 -11.07
C ALA A 105 -1.80 -4.83 -11.77
N MET A 106 -1.14 -3.76 -11.35
CA MET A 106 -1.28 -2.42 -11.94
C MET A 106 -0.26 -2.11 -13.04
N LYS A 107 0.78 -2.94 -13.25
CA LYS A 107 1.86 -2.65 -14.22
C LYS A 107 1.38 -2.38 -15.65
N ASN A 108 0.30 -3.02 -16.06
CA ASN A 108 -0.27 -2.84 -17.41
C ASN A 108 -1.29 -1.69 -17.49
N SER A 109 -1.53 -0.98 -16.38
CA SER A 109 -2.37 0.20 -16.37
C SER A 109 -1.55 1.44 -16.72
N SER A 110 -2.21 2.45 -17.33
CA SER A 110 -1.59 3.76 -17.53
C SER A 110 -1.65 4.64 -16.29
N ILE A 111 -2.03 4.09 -15.15
CA ILE A 111 -2.22 4.81 -13.90
C ILE A 111 -0.87 4.97 -13.18
N PRO A 112 -0.51 6.18 -12.75
CA PRO A 112 0.72 6.40 -11.99
C PRO A 112 0.73 5.60 -10.69
N VAL A 113 1.75 4.76 -10.52
CA VAL A 113 2.02 4.02 -9.28
C VAL A 113 3.40 4.40 -8.78
N VAL A 114 3.49 4.76 -7.52
CA VAL A 114 4.75 4.99 -6.81
C VAL A 114 4.88 3.94 -5.73
N TYR A 115 6.01 3.23 -5.70
CA TYR A 115 6.25 2.22 -4.69
C TYR A 115 7.58 2.50 -3.96
N LEU A 116 7.45 2.87 -2.68
CA LEU A 116 8.57 3.12 -1.78
C LEU A 116 8.76 1.91 -0.85
N LEU A 117 9.89 1.22 -1.00
CA LEU A 117 10.31 0.14 -0.12
C LEU A 117 11.37 0.63 0.86
N TYR A 118 11.26 0.23 2.12
CA TYR A 118 12.22 0.49 3.19
C TYR A 118 12.80 -0.84 3.68
N PRO A 119 14.01 -1.24 3.24
CA PRO A 119 14.60 -2.54 3.53
C PRO A 119 14.84 -2.84 5.01
N ASP A 120 15.01 -1.81 5.83
CA ASP A 120 15.31 -1.91 7.26
C ASP A 120 14.09 -1.65 8.18
N GLU A 121 12.88 -1.50 7.59
CA GLU A 121 11.66 -1.21 8.34
C GLU A 121 10.70 -2.40 8.40
N GLY A 122 9.85 -2.37 9.43
CA GLY A 122 8.82 -3.36 9.70
C GLY A 122 7.41 -2.87 9.38
N HIS A 123 6.45 -3.16 10.29
CA HIS A 123 5.05 -2.74 10.16
C HIS A 123 4.89 -1.26 10.51
N GLY A 124 5.15 -0.40 9.56
CA GLY A 124 5.31 1.04 9.71
C GLY A 124 6.78 1.45 9.81
N LEU A 125 7.03 2.75 9.69
CA LEU A 125 8.38 3.30 9.68
C LEU A 125 8.75 3.79 11.10
N ALA A 126 9.76 3.16 11.69
CA ALA A 126 10.24 3.50 13.04
C ALA A 126 11.32 4.58 12.99
N ARG A 127 12.23 4.50 12.01
CA ARG A 127 13.37 5.42 11.89
C ARG A 127 12.93 6.81 11.43
N PRO A 128 13.39 7.89 12.10
CA PRO A 128 13.03 9.28 11.74
C PRO A 128 13.36 9.62 10.28
N GLU A 129 14.52 9.19 9.77
CA GLU A 129 14.99 9.47 8.43
C GLU A 129 14.06 8.83 7.37
N ASN A 130 13.58 7.61 7.63
CA ASN A 130 12.64 6.90 6.79
C ASN A 130 11.27 7.59 6.80
N ARG A 131 10.80 8.01 7.98
CA ARG A 131 9.55 8.79 8.07
C ARG A 131 9.63 10.11 7.33
N LEU A 132 10.75 10.83 7.47
CA LEU A 132 10.96 12.10 6.76
C LEU A 132 10.90 11.89 5.25
N SER A 133 11.62 10.90 4.72
CA SER A 133 11.59 10.59 3.29
C SER A 133 10.20 10.18 2.81
N MET A 134 9.46 9.40 3.60
CA MET A 134 8.08 9.01 3.27
C MET A 134 7.15 10.22 3.18
N TYR A 135 7.16 11.09 4.20
CA TYR A 135 6.27 12.26 4.21
C TYR A 135 6.62 13.25 3.10
N ALA A 136 7.91 13.49 2.85
CA ALA A 136 8.34 14.36 1.76
C ALA A 136 7.86 13.84 0.39
N ASN A 137 8.01 12.53 0.13
CA ASN A 137 7.48 11.90 -1.08
C ASN A 137 5.94 11.95 -1.14
N ALA A 138 5.26 11.76 -0.01
CA ALA A 138 3.80 11.86 0.05
C ALA A 138 3.28 13.27 -0.23
N GLU A 139 3.96 14.31 0.26
CA GLU A 139 3.62 15.71 -0.04
C GLU A 139 3.72 15.99 -1.54
N VAL A 140 4.82 15.61 -2.18
CA VAL A 140 5.00 15.76 -3.63
C VAL A 140 3.95 15.00 -4.42
N PHE A 141 3.68 13.73 -4.03
CA PHE A 141 2.65 12.92 -4.65
C PHE A 141 1.27 13.58 -4.57
N LEU A 142 0.88 14.07 -3.38
CA LEU A 142 -0.40 14.75 -3.19
C LEU A 142 -0.45 16.07 -3.98
N ALA A 143 0.61 16.87 -4.00
CA ALA A 143 0.66 18.11 -4.76
C ALA A 143 0.46 17.86 -6.26
N ASN A 144 1.07 16.81 -6.81
CA ASN A 144 0.96 16.45 -8.22
C ASN A 144 -0.46 15.98 -8.62
N PHE A 145 -1.17 15.26 -7.75
CA PHE A 145 -2.42 14.59 -8.13
C PHE A 145 -3.67 15.15 -7.44
N ALA A 146 -3.52 15.78 -6.27
CA ALA A 146 -4.64 16.36 -5.52
C ALA A 146 -4.52 17.87 -5.36
N GLY A 147 -3.40 18.47 -5.79
CA GLY A 147 -3.10 19.88 -5.60
C GLY A 147 -2.57 20.19 -4.20
N GLY A 148 -2.08 21.42 -4.02
CA GLY A 148 -1.52 21.87 -2.75
C GLY A 148 -0.05 22.25 -2.87
N ARG A 149 0.56 22.59 -1.73
CA ARG A 149 1.96 22.97 -1.63
C ARG A 149 2.79 21.80 -1.14
N PHE A 150 4.04 21.76 -1.51
CA PHE A 150 5.05 20.83 -1.00
C PHE A 150 6.39 21.54 -0.87
N MET A 151 7.28 20.99 -0.06
CA MET A 151 8.67 21.43 -0.02
C MET A 151 9.44 20.66 -1.10
N PRO A 152 10.03 21.33 -2.12
CA PRO A 152 10.85 20.67 -3.12
C PRO A 152 12.04 19.95 -2.47
N HIS A 153 12.35 18.76 -2.95
CA HIS A 153 13.51 17.98 -2.55
C HIS A 153 14.13 17.23 -3.74
N ASP A 154 15.38 16.82 -3.60
CA ASP A 154 16.15 16.15 -4.66
C ASP A 154 16.14 14.62 -4.54
N ASN A 155 15.20 14.05 -3.79
CA ASN A 155 15.15 12.64 -3.43
C ASN A 155 16.36 12.09 -2.67
N LYS A 156 17.16 12.99 -2.10
CA LYS A 156 18.28 12.59 -1.23
C LYS A 156 17.86 12.76 0.22
N PHE A 157 17.72 11.64 0.89
CA PHE A 157 17.36 11.59 2.30
C PHE A 157 18.50 10.94 3.09
N PRO A 158 19.47 11.72 3.58
CA PRO A 158 20.61 11.16 4.32
C PRO A 158 20.14 10.29 5.48
N GLY A 159 20.67 9.07 5.54
CA GLY A 159 20.30 8.09 6.58
C GLY A 159 19.02 7.29 6.30
N SER A 160 18.21 7.65 5.30
CA SER A 160 17.07 6.84 4.89
C SER A 160 17.50 5.67 4.01
N SER A 161 16.82 4.54 4.18
CA SER A 161 17.00 3.34 3.36
C SER A 161 16.04 3.26 2.17
N VAL A 162 15.29 4.33 1.87
CA VAL A 162 14.25 4.32 0.85
C VAL A 162 14.75 3.84 -0.51
N GLU A 163 14.07 2.84 -1.07
CA GLU A 163 14.21 2.38 -2.44
C GLU A 163 12.91 2.70 -3.20
N VAL A 164 13.01 3.46 -4.29
CA VAL A 164 11.90 3.66 -5.21
C VAL A 164 11.84 2.47 -6.17
N LYS A 165 10.90 1.57 -5.96
CA LYS A 165 10.73 0.34 -6.77
C LYS A 165 9.97 0.63 -8.07
N GLU A 166 8.96 1.49 -8.00
CA GLU A 166 8.17 1.94 -9.15
C GLU A 166 7.96 3.46 -9.06
N GLY A 167 7.67 4.09 -10.19
CA GLY A 167 7.39 5.52 -10.25
C GLY A 167 8.63 6.41 -10.27
N LYS A 168 9.80 5.89 -10.63
CA LYS A 168 11.05 6.67 -10.76
C LYS A 168 10.95 7.81 -11.77
N ASP A 169 10.07 7.68 -12.76
CA ASP A 169 9.85 8.65 -13.83
C ASP A 169 8.87 9.76 -13.42
N ILE A 170 8.22 9.62 -12.27
CA ILE A 170 7.36 10.66 -11.72
C ILE A 170 8.29 11.76 -11.22
N SER A 171 8.28 12.90 -11.92
CA SER A 171 9.12 14.03 -11.58
C SER A 171 8.73 14.60 -10.22
N TRP A 172 9.51 14.29 -9.21
CA TRP A 172 9.35 14.76 -7.84
C TRP A 172 9.60 16.27 -7.68
N THR A 173 10.18 16.92 -8.71
CA THR A 173 10.61 18.30 -8.66
C THR A 173 9.84 19.24 -9.59
N LYS A 174 8.96 18.71 -10.44
CA LYS A 174 8.18 19.52 -11.38
C LYS A 174 6.70 19.34 -11.12
N ILE A 175 6.08 20.35 -10.52
CA ILE A 175 4.65 20.59 -10.74
C ILE A 175 4.52 20.89 -12.23
N LYS A 176 3.70 20.15 -12.95
CA LYS A 176 3.26 20.59 -14.27
C LYS A 176 2.45 21.86 -14.05
N GLU A 177 2.98 22.98 -14.53
CA GLU A 177 2.25 24.24 -14.67
C GLU A 177 0.98 24.05 -15.50
#